data_df052fabe4fbc9a3cb3fa4d526244ab7
#
_entry.id   df052fabe4fbc9a3cb3fa4d526244ab7
#
_cell.length_a   1.000
_cell.length_b   1.000
_cell.length_c   1.000
_cell.angle_alpha   90.00
_cell.angle_beta   90.00
_cell.angle_gamma   90.00
#
_symmetry.space_group_name_H-M   'P 1'
#
loop_
_entity.id
_entity.type
_entity.pdbx_description
1 polymer ?
#
loop_
_entity_poly.entity_id
_entity_poly.type
_entity_poly.pdbx_seq_one_letter_code
_entity_poly.pdbx_strand_id
1 'polypeptide(L)'
;MKPFLLAALLLPAAATAQTLSVPAETFTLPNGLTVVVHEDHASPLVAVNVWYHVGSGREVAGRRGFAHLFEHMMFQGSANVADEQHFAIVQDAGGTLNGSTNTDRTNYFETVPSNYLEQMLWLEADRMGYLLDAITQEKLDNQRDVVKNERRQSF
;
A
#
# COMPACT_ATOMS: atom_id res chain seq x y z
N MET A 1 22.23 46.37 -54.44
CA MET A 1 21.18 45.55 -53.81
C MET A 1 21.73 45.12 -52.45
N LYS A 2 21.15 45.64 -51.34
CA LYS A 2 21.54 45.28 -49.96
C LYS A 2 20.57 44.20 -49.48
N PRO A 3 21.05 43.07 -48.90
CA PRO A 3 20.17 42.05 -48.34
C PRO A 3 19.60 42.55 -47.01
N PHE A 4 18.28 42.54 -46.88
CA PHE A 4 17.59 42.69 -45.61
C PHE A 4 17.65 41.35 -44.83
N LEU A 5 18.37 41.36 -43.70
CA LEU A 5 18.31 40.26 -42.73
C LEU A 5 17.02 40.41 -41.92
N LEU A 6 16.11 39.49 -42.11
CA LEU A 6 14.91 39.37 -41.27
C LEU A 6 15.30 38.60 -40.01
N ALA A 7 15.48 39.29 -38.89
CA ALA A 7 15.67 38.69 -37.58
C ALA A 7 14.34 38.16 -37.03
N ALA A 8 14.10 36.88 -37.06
CA ALA A 8 12.93 36.27 -36.39
C ALA A 8 13.16 36.26 -34.87
N LEU A 9 12.37 37.09 -34.13
CA LEU A 9 12.30 37.04 -32.67
C LEU A 9 11.56 35.76 -32.26
N LEU A 10 12.31 34.76 -31.78
CA LEU A 10 11.74 33.63 -31.06
C LEU A 10 11.37 34.10 -29.63
N LEU A 11 10.10 34.40 -29.40
CA LEU A 11 9.55 34.63 -28.07
C LEU A 11 9.51 33.26 -27.34
N PRO A 12 10.08 33.14 -26.14
CA PRO A 12 9.93 31.90 -25.35
C PRO A 12 8.45 31.77 -24.94
N ALA A 13 7.81 30.70 -25.38
CA ALA A 13 6.51 30.33 -24.85
C ALA A 13 6.68 29.98 -23.36
N ALA A 14 6.12 30.82 -22.48
CA ALA A 14 6.06 30.51 -21.06
C ALA A 14 5.17 29.28 -20.88
N ALA A 15 5.78 28.13 -20.63
CA ALA A 15 5.05 26.93 -20.20
C ALA A 15 4.51 27.20 -18.80
N THR A 16 3.20 27.41 -18.69
CA THR A 16 2.52 27.47 -17.39
C THR A 16 2.52 26.05 -16.82
N ALA A 17 3.25 25.84 -15.73
CA ALA A 17 3.18 24.57 -14.98
C ALA A 17 1.73 24.43 -14.45
N GLN A 18 1.04 23.41 -14.92
CA GLN A 18 -0.30 23.07 -14.43
C GLN A 18 -0.13 22.37 -13.07
N THR A 19 -0.62 22.97 -12.00
CA THR A 19 -0.63 22.33 -10.67
C THR A 19 -1.65 21.20 -10.71
N LEU A 20 -1.18 19.97 -10.55
CA LEU A 20 -2.07 18.82 -10.37
C LEU A 20 -2.75 18.97 -8.99
N SER A 21 -4.07 19.09 -8.99
CA SER A 21 -4.88 19.09 -7.77
C SER A 21 -5.66 17.77 -7.72
N VAL A 22 -5.44 17.00 -6.65
CA VAL A 22 -6.20 15.78 -6.36
C VAL A 22 -7.14 16.10 -5.20
N PRO A 23 -8.44 16.34 -5.47
CA PRO A 23 -9.41 16.59 -4.41
C PRO A 23 -9.54 15.34 -3.55
N ALA A 24 -9.44 15.49 -2.24
CA ALA A 24 -9.59 14.39 -1.29
C ALA A 24 -10.33 14.87 -0.03
N GLU A 25 -11.19 14.04 0.49
CA GLU A 25 -11.83 14.24 1.78
C GLU A 25 -11.03 13.51 2.86
N THR A 26 -10.84 14.16 4.00
CA THR A 26 -10.13 13.56 5.14
C THR A 26 -10.97 13.68 6.40
N PHE A 27 -11.15 12.56 7.11
CA PHE A 27 -11.84 12.54 8.39
C PHE A 27 -11.22 11.50 9.32
N THR A 28 -11.56 11.57 10.61
CA THR A 28 -11.06 10.63 11.63
C THR A 28 -12.23 9.91 12.27
N LEU A 29 -12.13 8.59 12.34
CA LEU A 29 -13.11 7.74 13.02
C LEU A 29 -12.99 7.86 14.55
N PRO A 30 -14.02 7.48 15.33
CA PRO A 30 -13.98 7.57 16.79
C PRO A 30 -12.83 6.77 17.45
N ASN A 31 -12.31 5.74 16.78
CA ASN A 31 -11.16 4.94 17.23
C ASN A 31 -9.80 5.57 16.90
N GLY A 32 -9.79 6.77 16.27
CA GLY A 32 -8.57 7.48 15.90
C GLY A 32 -8.03 7.15 14.50
N LEU A 33 -8.66 6.24 13.74
CA LEU A 33 -8.25 5.94 12.37
C LEU A 33 -8.54 7.15 11.46
N THR A 34 -7.51 7.66 10.81
CA THR A 34 -7.66 8.70 9.78
C THR A 34 -7.97 8.04 8.44
N VAL A 35 -9.01 8.53 7.78
CA VAL A 35 -9.47 8.06 6.48
C VAL A 35 -9.30 9.20 5.47
N VAL A 36 -8.74 8.87 4.32
CA VAL A 36 -8.61 9.78 3.17
C VAL A 36 -9.35 9.15 2.01
N VAL A 37 -10.31 9.86 1.45
CA VAL A 37 -11.13 9.39 0.32
C VAL A 37 -10.92 10.32 -0.87
N HIS A 38 -10.60 9.76 -2.00
CA HIS A 38 -10.58 10.44 -3.29
C HIS A 38 -11.52 9.72 -4.26
N GLU A 39 -12.51 10.44 -4.79
CA GLU A 39 -13.45 9.91 -5.76
C GLU A 39 -12.97 10.21 -7.18
N ASP A 40 -12.81 9.15 -7.98
CA ASP A 40 -12.56 9.22 -9.42
C ASP A 40 -13.41 8.15 -10.12
N HIS A 41 -14.37 8.61 -10.91
CA HIS A 41 -15.30 7.74 -11.64
C HIS A 41 -14.84 7.42 -13.08
N ALA A 42 -13.60 7.76 -13.44
CA ALA A 42 -13.06 7.46 -14.77
C ALA A 42 -12.90 5.95 -15.03
N SER A 43 -12.79 5.14 -13.97
CA SER A 43 -12.66 3.68 -14.03
C SER A 43 -13.53 3.01 -12.97
N PRO A 44 -14.12 1.83 -13.23
CA PRO A 44 -14.91 1.07 -12.25
C PRO A 44 -14.00 0.26 -11.29
N LEU A 45 -12.91 0.87 -10.83
CA LEU A 45 -11.95 0.29 -9.90
C LEU A 45 -11.94 1.06 -8.59
N VAL A 46 -11.55 0.38 -7.52
CA VAL A 46 -11.25 0.99 -6.23
C VAL A 46 -9.89 0.49 -5.74
N ALA A 47 -9.10 1.40 -5.17
CA ALA A 47 -7.89 1.07 -4.45
C ALA A 47 -8.11 1.32 -2.95
N VAL A 48 -7.83 0.32 -2.14
CA VAL A 48 -7.77 0.42 -0.68
C VAL A 48 -6.30 0.37 -0.28
N ASN A 49 -5.86 1.25 0.62
CA ASN A 49 -4.48 1.30 1.08
C ASN A 49 -4.45 1.63 2.57
N VAL A 50 -4.05 0.68 3.38
CA VAL A 50 -3.95 0.82 4.83
C VAL A 50 -2.49 1.06 5.23
N TRP A 51 -2.24 2.15 5.93
CA TRP A 51 -0.92 2.56 6.37
C TRP A 51 -0.76 2.42 7.88
N TYR A 52 0.29 1.70 8.26
CA TYR A 52 0.77 1.61 9.64
C TYR A 52 2.03 2.47 9.76
N HIS A 53 2.02 3.44 10.67
CA HIS A 53 3.18 4.30 10.94
C HIS A 53 4.24 3.56 11.78
N VAL A 54 4.64 2.40 11.28
CA VAL A 54 5.64 1.48 11.86
C VAL A 54 6.55 0.99 10.74
N GLY A 55 7.85 1.15 10.88
CA GLY A 55 8.83 0.72 9.91
C GLY A 55 10.19 0.44 10.55
N SER A 56 11.19 0.10 9.74
CA SER A 56 12.51 -0.33 10.21
C SER A 56 13.30 0.74 10.99
N GLY A 57 12.95 2.02 10.84
CA GLY A 57 13.56 3.12 11.58
C GLY A 57 13.25 3.14 13.08
N ARG A 58 12.20 2.43 13.50
CA ARG A 58 11.79 2.32 14.91
C ARG A 58 12.33 1.08 15.61
N GLU A 59 13.08 0.24 14.90
CA GLU A 59 13.63 -1.00 15.42
C GLU A 59 14.83 -0.73 16.33
N VAL A 60 14.88 -1.44 17.45
CA VAL A 60 16.02 -1.36 18.36
C VAL A 60 17.23 -2.14 17.83
N ALA A 61 18.44 -1.68 18.22
CA ALA A 61 19.68 -2.34 17.84
C ALA A 61 19.66 -3.82 18.30
N GLY A 62 20.04 -4.74 17.39
CA GLY A 62 20.04 -6.18 17.64
C GLY A 62 18.69 -6.88 17.39
N ARG A 63 17.63 -6.13 17.08
CA ARG A 63 16.30 -6.64 16.75
C ARG A 63 15.78 -6.04 15.43
N ARG A 64 16.62 -6.10 14.38
CA ARG A 64 16.27 -5.57 13.06
C ARG A 64 15.55 -6.61 12.21
N GLY A 65 14.62 -6.13 11.36
CA GLY A 65 13.84 -6.95 10.45
C GLY A 65 12.46 -7.34 10.98
N PHE A 66 12.05 -6.84 12.15
CA PHE A 66 10.73 -7.11 12.70
C PHE A 66 9.61 -6.46 11.89
N ALA A 67 9.79 -5.23 11.43
CA ALA A 67 8.78 -4.55 10.60
C ALA A 67 8.50 -5.34 9.31
N HIS A 68 9.54 -5.82 8.65
CA HIS A 68 9.41 -6.66 7.45
C HIS A 68 8.81 -8.03 7.78
N LEU A 69 9.20 -8.65 8.89
CA LEU A 69 8.58 -9.90 9.34
C LEU A 69 7.08 -9.73 9.62
N PHE A 70 6.67 -8.63 10.26
CA PHE A 70 5.26 -8.33 10.49
C PHE A 70 4.51 -8.07 9.19
N GLU A 71 5.14 -7.46 8.17
CA GLU A 71 4.54 -7.36 6.84
C GLU A 71 4.13 -8.75 6.33
N HIS A 72 5.03 -9.74 6.40
CA HIS A 72 4.73 -11.12 5.99
C HIS A 72 3.64 -11.76 6.87
N MET A 73 3.74 -11.57 8.19
CA MET A 73 2.77 -12.16 9.12
C MET A 73 1.34 -11.67 8.89
N MET A 74 1.16 -10.45 8.42
CA MET A 74 -0.16 -9.88 8.10
C MET A 74 -0.85 -10.57 6.93
N PHE A 75 -0.17 -11.42 6.17
CA PHE A 75 -0.76 -12.23 5.10
C PHE A 75 -1.06 -13.68 5.53
N GLN A 76 -0.75 -14.05 6.78
CA GLN A 76 -0.88 -15.40 7.28
C GLN A 76 -2.29 -15.74 7.83
N GLY A 77 -3.30 -14.96 7.43
CA GLY A 77 -4.68 -15.10 7.86
C GLY A 77 -5.03 -14.32 9.12
N SER A 78 -6.26 -14.42 9.53
CA SER A 78 -6.88 -13.79 10.71
C SER A 78 -7.98 -14.71 11.25
N ALA A 79 -8.75 -14.29 12.25
CA ALA A 79 -9.76 -15.16 12.86
C ALA A 79 -10.78 -15.73 11.87
N ASN A 80 -11.17 -14.92 10.87
CA ASN A 80 -12.22 -15.32 9.91
C ASN A 80 -11.69 -15.51 8.48
N VAL A 81 -10.38 -15.31 8.26
CA VAL A 81 -9.71 -15.46 6.95
C VAL A 81 -8.59 -16.46 7.10
N ALA A 82 -8.69 -17.60 6.43
CA ALA A 82 -7.65 -18.62 6.49
C ALA A 82 -6.35 -18.16 5.84
N ASP A 83 -5.27 -18.89 6.11
CA ASP A 83 -3.97 -18.66 5.49
C ASP A 83 -4.09 -18.64 3.95
N GLU A 84 -3.39 -17.70 3.29
CA GLU A 84 -3.44 -17.44 1.85
C GLU A 84 -4.82 -17.05 1.29
N GLN A 85 -5.89 -17.15 2.07
CA GLN A 85 -7.25 -16.86 1.60
C GLN A 85 -7.43 -15.38 1.24
N HIS A 86 -6.71 -14.46 1.89
CA HIS A 86 -6.73 -13.04 1.53
C HIS A 86 -6.29 -12.84 0.07
N PHE A 87 -5.20 -13.49 -0.35
CA PHE A 87 -4.74 -13.46 -1.75
C PHE A 87 -5.79 -14.04 -2.70
N ALA A 88 -6.34 -15.20 -2.36
CA ALA A 88 -7.35 -15.87 -3.19
C ALA A 88 -8.59 -14.98 -3.41
N ILE A 89 -9.13 -14.37 -2.33
CA ILE A 89 -10.31 -13.51 -2.41
C ILE A 89 -10.06 -12.31 -3.34
N VAL A 90 -8.92 -11.64 -3.20
CA VAL A 90 -8.60 -10.46 -4.05
C VAL A 90 -8.38 -10.87 -5.50
N GLN A 91 -7.69 -11.99 -5.74
CA GLN A 91 -7.43 -12.50 -7.09
C GLN A 91 -8.71 -13.01 -7.77
N ASP A 92 -9.58 -13.69 -7.05
CA ASP A 92 -10.89 -14.15 -7.54
C ASP A 92 -11.81 -12.99 -7.90
N ALA A 93 -11.68 -11.86 -7.20
CA ALA A 93 -12.33 -10.60 -7.56
C ALA A 93 -11.74 -9.94 -8.83
N GLY A 94 -10.66 -10.48 -9.39
CA GLY A 94 -9.92 -9.90 -10.51
C GLY A 94 -9.00 -8.75 -10.12
N GLY A 95 -8.65 -8.65 -8.84
CA GLY A 95 -7.81 -7.62 -8.29
C GLY A 95 -6.32 -8.00 -8.14
N THR A 96 -5.59 -7.06 -7.62
CA THR A 96 -4.18 -7.21 -7.23
C THR A 96 -3.98 -6.69 -5.82
N LEU A 97 -3.04 -7.26 -5.07
CA LEU A 97 -2.67 -6.80 -3.74
C LEU A 97 -1.16 -6.91 -3.51
N ASN A 98 -0.68 -6.11 -2.57
CA ASN A 98 0.71 -6.22 -2.10
C ASN A 98 0.86 -5.55 -0.73
N GLY A 99 2.03 -5.76 -0.11
CA GLY A 99 2.50 -5.02 1.06
C GLY A 99 3.85 -4.37 0.78
N SER A 100 4.24 -3.41 1.57
CA SER A 100 5.62 -2.91 1.57
C SER A 100 6.01 -2.31 2.90
N THR A 101 7.27 -2.50 3.28
CA THR A 101 7.88 -1.92 4.48
C THR A 101 9.05 -1.02 4.09
N ASN A 102 9.11 0.16 4.70
CA ASN A 102 10.28 1.03 4.62
C ASN A 102 10.72 1.51 6.02
N THR A 103 11.48 2.59 6.08
CA THR A 103 11.98 3.14 7.34
C THR A 103 10.86 3.61 8.28
N ASP A 104 9.80 4.22 7.74
CA ASP A 104 8.80 4.94 8.53
C ASP A 104 7.41 4.29 8.52
N ARG A 105 7.14 3.39 7.59
CA ARG A 105 5.82 2.81 7.39
C ARG A 105 5.87 1.36 6.95
N THR A 106 4.77 0.65 7.22
CA THR A 106 4.35 -0.57 6.53
C THR A 106 2.95 -0.32 6.00
N ASN A 107 2.68 -0.67 4.74
CA ASN A 107 1.35 -0.54 4.17
C ASN A 107 0.95 -1.77 3.38
N TYR A 108 -0.36 -1.97 3.29
CA TYR A 108 -1.01 -3.02 2.50
C TYR A 108 -1.99 -2.35 1.57
N PHE A 109 -2.02 -2.80 0.34
CA PHE A 109 -2.88 -2.17 -0.67
C PHE A 109 -3.39 -3.19 -1.66
N GLU A 110 -4.62 -3.03 -2.04
CA GLU A 110 -5.30 -3.80 -3.07
C GLU A 110 -6.04 -2.88 -4.04
N THR A 111 -6.15 -3.36 -5.28
CA THR A 111 -6.97 -2.72 -6.32
C THR A 111 -7.90 -3.77 -6.89
N VAL A 112 -9.20 -3.50 -6.83
CA VAL A 112 -10.27 -4.41 -7.26
C VAL A 112 -11.35 -3.65 -8.03
N PRO A 113 -12.25 -4.33 -8.74
CA PRO A 113 -13.48 -3.71 -9.23
C PRO A 113 -14.29 -3.09 -8.08
N SER A 114 -14.89 -1.93 -8.32
CA SER A 114 -15.51 -1.08 -7.26
C SER A 114 -16.62 -1.75 -6.47
N ASN A 115 -17.30 -2.76 -7.04
CA ASN A 115 -18.31 -3.57 -6.36
C ASN A 115 -17.75 -4.47 -5.24
N TYR A 116 -16.43 -4.61 -5.13
CA TYR A 116 -15.75 -5.37 -4.07
C TYR A 116 -15.22 -4.49 -2.93
N LEU A 117 -15.48 -3.18 -2.93
CA LEU A 117 -14.98 -2.26 -1.90
C LEU A 117 -15.31 -2.73 -0.47
N GLU A 118 -16.57 -3.11 -0.21
CA GLU A 118 -16.99 -3.55 1.13
C GLU A 118 -16.24 -4.80 1.57
N GLN A 119 -15.98 -5.73 0.65
CA GLN A 119 -15.22 -6.95 0.93
C GLN A 119 -13.76 -6.64 1.28
N MET A 120 -13.12 -5.71 0.57
CA MET A 120 -11.74 -5.28 0.88
C MET A 120 -11.67 -4.60 2.24
N LEU A 121 -12.59 -3.69 2.54
CA LEU A 121 -12.67 -3.04 3.84
C LEU A 121 -12.91 -4.05 4.98
N TRP A 122 -13.71 -5.09 4.73
CA TRP A 122 -13.91 -6.16 5.68
C TRP A 122 -12.65 -6.98 5.92
N LEU A 123 -11.93 -7.38 4.85
CA LEU A 123 -10.65 -8.10 4.94
C LEU A 123 -9.62 -7.32 5.77
N GLU A 124 -9.49 -6.03 5.49
CA GLU A 124 -8.56 -5.15 6.22
C GLU A 124 -8.97 -5.00 7.70
N ALA A 125 -10.26 -4.84 7.97
CA ALA A 125 -10.78 -4.74 9.34
C ALA A 125 -10.56 -6.04 10.12
N ASP A 126 -10.78 -7.20 9.50
CA ASP A 126 -10.56 -8.51 10.12
C ASP A 126 -9.08 -8.71 10.44
N ARG A 127 -8.20 -8.39 9.50
CA ARG A 127 -6.75 -8.42 9.70
C ARG A 127 -6.30 -7.49 10.82
N MET A 128 -6.81 -6.26 10.88
CA MET A 128 -6.48 -5.31 11.95
C MET A 128 -6.95 -5.76 13.32
N GLY A 129 -8.14 -6.34 13.40
CA GLY A 129 -8.77 -6.70 14.68
C GLY A 129 -8.37 -8.08 15.20
N TYR A 130 -8.13 -9.04 14.31
CA TYR A 130 -8.12 -10.46 14.65
C TYR A 130 -6.93 -11.23 14.08
N LEU A 131 -5.86 -10.56 13.68
CA LEU A 131 -4.63 -11.19 13.20
C LEU A 131 -4.07 -12.19 14.22
N LEU A 132 -3.99 -11.78 15.49
CA LEU A 132 -3.31 -12.56 16.52
C LEU A 132 -3.98 -13.92 16.80
N ASP A 133 -5.28 -14.05 16.51
CA ASP A 133 -6.03 -15.29 16.69
C ASP A 133 -5.58 -16.39 15.71
N ALA A 134 -5.00 -15.99 14.57
CA ALA A 134 -4.51 -16.91 13.52
C ALA A 134 -2.99 -17.16 13.57
N ILE A 135 -2.25 -16.43 14.40
CA ILE A 135 -0.79 -16.56 14.48
C ILE A 135 -0.41 -17.80 15.30
N THR A 136 0.39 -18.68 14.69
CA THR A 136 0.97 -19.86 15.33
C THR A 136 2.49 -19.79 15.33
N GLN A 137 3.12 -20.59 16.21
CA GLN A 137 4.58 -20.71 16.22
C GLN A 137 5.12 -21.21 14.87
N GLU A 138 4.41 -22.13 14.22
CA GLU A 138 4.77 -22.66 12.90
C GLU A 138 4.80 -21.57 11.83
N LYS A 139 3.75 -20.76 11.73
CA LYS A 139 3.67 -19.61 10.79
C LYS A 139 4.80 -18.62 11.06
N LEU A 140 5.05 -18.30 12.32
CA LEU A 140 6.13 -17.38 12.69
C LEU A 140 7.50 -17.94 12.27
N ASP A 141 7.77 -19.21 12.52
CA ASP A 141 9.04 -19.83 12.16
C ASP A 141 9.23 -19.91 10.65
N ASN A 142 8.17 -20.25 9.91
CA ASN A 142 8.17 -20.26 8.45
C ASN A 142 8.48 -18.86 7.88
N GLN A 143 7.72 -17.84 8.25
CA GLN A 143 7.91 -16.49 7.72
C GLN A 143 9.26 -15.89 8.14
N ARG A 144 9.76 -16.20 9.33
CA ARG A 144 11.11 -15.81 9.73
C ARG A 144 12.18 -16.40 8.80
N ASP A 145 12.02 -17.63 8.35
CA ASP A 145 12.98 -18.26 7.43
C ASP A 145 12.84 -17.71 6.00
N VAL A 146 11.61 -17.37 5.55
CA VAL A 146 11.37 -16.65 4.29
C VAL A 146 12.12 -15.32 4.28
N VAL A 147 11.88 -14.45 5.27
CA VAL A 147 12.53 -13.13 5.38
C VAL A 147 14.06 -13.23 5.45
N LYS A 148 14.59 -14.24 6.16
CA LYS A 148 16.04 -14.50 6.16
C LYS A 148 16.58 -14.88 4.78
N ASN A 149 15.82 -15.66 4.00
CA ASN A 149 16.22 -16.07 2.65
C ASN A 149 16.18 -14.88 1.68
N GLU A 150 15.14 -14.05 1.74
CA GLU A 150 15.06 -12.82 0.95
C GLU A 150 16.25 -11.88 1.23
N ARG A 151 16.58 -11.69 2.51
CA ARG A 151 17.77 -10.93 2.88
C ARG A 151 19.06 -11.47 2.28
N ARG A 152 19.22 -12.81 2.21
CA ARG A 152 20.41 -13.44 1.59
C ARG A 152 20.45 -13.25 0.09
N GLN A 153 19.31 -13.11 -0.58
CA GLN A 153 19.22 -12.88 -2.02
C GLN A 153 19.44 -11.39 -2.39
N SER A 154 19.24 -10.48 -1.44
CA SER A 154 19.40 -9.03 -1.64
C SER A 154 20.85 -8.54 -1.43
N PHE A 155 21.75 -9.41 -1.02
CA PHE A 155 23.20 -9.19 -0.82
C PHE A 155 23.98 -10.27 -1.58
#